data_667a3c457708f1c7fee56e45520cdea8
#
_entry.id   667a3c457708f1c7fee56e45520cdea8
#
_cell.length_a   1.000
_cell.length_b   1.000
_cell.length_c   1.000
_cell.angle_alpha   90.00
_cell.angle_beta   90.00
_cell.angle_gamma   90.00
#
_symmetry.space_group_name_H-M   'P 1'
#
loop_
_entity.id
_entity.type
_entity.pdbx_description
1 polymer ?
#
loop_
_entity_poly.entity_id
_entity_poly.type
_entity_poly.pdbx_seq_one_letter_code
_entity_poly.pdbx_strand_id
1 'polypeptide(L)'
;VKELVKNKHTVLIQKDAGIGAGFSNSDYELSGAKIVNSAEDIFNDSEMIVKVKEPLMNEVAMIRENQILFTYLHLSAAPELTKGLIDSNSICIAYETVSDHNNKLPLLAPMSAVAGRMSIQAGAYSLEKHKGGSGLLLGGAPGVQPGNVLILGGGVVGENAAIIATGMQAKVFIVDKSEKRLEELQEKFGDKIEPLHSDKINLKDYISECDLLIGGVLVPGSNAPKIITKDMIKEMKSGSVIVDVAIDQGGCVETSKPTTHANPTYVVDDVVHYCVANMPGGVPRTSTLALNAVTLPFIQKLASNGFKDALKNDKNFMNGLNTVSYTHLTLPTNPE
;
A
#
# COMPACT_ATOMS: atom_id res chain seq x y z
N VAL A 1 4.09 21.85 0.37
CA VAL A 1 4.95 23.03 0.46
C VAL A 1 4.14 24.30 0.61
N LYS A 2 3.35 24.72 -0.38
CA LYS A 2 2.61 26.01 -0.37
C LYS A 2 1.89 26.30 0.94
N GLU A 3 1.14 25.31 1.47
CA GLU A 3 0.38 25.51 2.72
C GLU A 3 1.30 25.69 3.96
N LEU A 4 2.41 24.97 4.02
CA LEU A 4 3.38 25.12 5.11
C LEU A 4 4.08 26.47 5.06
N VAL A 5 4.51 26.91 3.89
CA VAL A 5 5.13 28.22 3.68
C VAL A 5 4.16 29.37 3.99
N LYS A 6 2.89 29.24 3.58
CA LYS A 6 1.82 30.18 3.94
C LYS A 6 1.65 30.33 5.45
N ASN A 7 1.82 29.22 6.18
CA ASN A 7 1.79 29.19 7.65
C ASN A 7 3.14 29.57 8.30
N LYS A 8 4.06 30.16 7.53
CA LYS A 8 5.37 30.68 7.97
C LYS A 8 6.37 29.59 8.41
N HIS A 9 6.18 28.34 7.97
CA HIS A 9 7.19 27.31 8.16
C HIS A 9 8.24 27.38 7.06
N THR A 10 9.50 27.14 7.42
CA THR A 10 10.59 26.92 6.47
C THR A 10 10.53 25.50 5.98
N VAL A 11 10.50 25.31 4.67
CA VAL A 11 10.47 23.97 4.03
C VAL A 11 11.74 23.75 3.25
N LEU A 12 12.51 22.74 3.65
CA LEU A 12 13.70 22.26 2.94
C LEU A 12 13.34 21.04 2.11
N ILE A 13 13.79 21.00 0.87
CA ILE A 13 13.62 19.88 -0.05
C ILE A 13 14.98 19.43 -0.54
N GLN A 14 15.28 18.16 -0.40
CA GLN A 14 16.50 17.60 -0.99
C GLN A 14 16.44 17.71 -2.52
N LYS A 15 17.55 18.11 -3.12
CA LYS A 15 17.68 18.21 -4.58
C LYS A 15 17.18 16.93 -5.25
N ASP A 16 16.39 17.11 -6.28
CA ASP A 16 15.82 16.04 -7.11
C ASP A 16 14.84 15.08 -6.40
N ALA A 17 14.41 15.38 -5.16
CA ALA A 17 13.51 14.51 -4.39
C ALA A 17 12.16 14.24 -5.08
N GLY A 18 11.67 15.15 -5.91
CA GLY A 18 10.38 15.03 -6.59
C GLY A 18 10.44 14.55 -8.04
N ILE A 19 11.63 14.42 -8.64
CA ILE A 19 11.77 14.16 -10.09
C ILE A 19 11.07 12.87 -10.51
N GLY A 20 11.21 11.80 -9.73
CA GLY A 20 10.56 10.53 -10.02
C GLY A 20 9.01 10.60 -10.03
N ALA A 21 8.43 11.57 -9.32
CA ALA A 21 7.00 11.85 -9.32
C ALA A 21 6.58 12.98 -10.27
N GLY A 22 7.52 13.53 -11.03
CA GLY A 22 7.29 14.60 -12.00
C GLY A 22 7.19 16.00 -11.38
N PHE A 23 7.86 16.22 -10.24
CA PHE A 23 8.02 17.53 -9.59
C PHE A 23 9.47 17.94 -9.62
N SER A 24 9.78 19.03 -10.33
CA SER A 24 11.13 19.58 -10.44
C SER A 24 11.53 20.37 -9.19
N ASN A 25 12.83 20.64 -9.03
CA ASN A 25 13.32 21.54 -7.99
C ASN A 25 12.65 22.92 -8.10
N SER A 26 12.50 23.42 -9.32
CA SER A 26 11.84 24.71 -9.58
C SER A 26 10.38 24.75 -9.15
N ASP A 27 9.63 23.65 -9.24
CA ASP A 27 8.25 23.59 -8.75
C ASP A 27 8.18 23.77 -7.22
N TYR A 28 9.16 23.22 -6.51
CA TYR A 28 9.29 23.40 -5.07
C TYR A 28 9.72 24.83 -4.69
N GLU A 29 10.70 25.40 -5.40
CA GLU A 29 11.17 26.79 -5.19
C GLU A 29 10.06 27.80 -5.46
N LEU A 30 9.31 27.65 -6.56
CA LEU A 30 8.13 28.47 -6.88
C LEU A 30 7.02 28.33 -5.83
N SER A 31 7.03 27.24 -5.08
CA SER A 31 6.12 27.02 -3.95
C SER A 31 6.64 27.54 -2.62
N GLY A 32 7.86 28.15 -2.61
CA GLY A 32 8.49 28.79 -1.46
C GLY A 32 9.42 27.87 -0.65
N ALA A 33 9.75 26.67 -1.13
CA ALA A 33 10.76 25.82 -0.49
C ALA A 33 12.18 26.25 -0.84
N LYS A 34 13.12 25.82 -0.02
CA LYS A 34 14.56 25.91 -0.30
C LYS A 34 15.07 24.53 -0.73
N ILE A 35 15.80 24.45 -1.83
CA ILE A 35 16.47 23.23 -2.26
C ILE A 35 17.83 23.14 -1.57
N VAL A 36 18.11 21.98 -0.97
CA VAL A 36 19.40 21.64 -0.36
C VAL A 36 20.00 20.40 -1.04
N ASN A 37 21.34 20.28 -0.98
CA ASN A 37 22.02 19.30 -1.84
C ASN A 37 22.03 17.89 -1.29
N SER A 38 22.00 17.73 0.03
CA SER A 38 22.20 16.43 0.68
C SER A 38 21.08 16.09 1.69
N ALA A 39 20.97 14.80 2.04
CA ALA A 39 20.13 14.35 3.13
C ALA A 39 20.65 14.91 4.48
N GLU A 40 21.98 14.99 4.66
CA GLU A 40 22.61 15.55 5.86
C GLU A 40 22.12 16.97 6.14
N ASP A 41 22.05 17.83 5.12
CA ASP A 41 21.53 19.19 5.27
C ASP A 41 20.07 19.18 5.78
N ILE A 42 19.25 18.25 5.25
CA ILE A 42 17.86 18.09 5.71
C ILE A 42 17.82 17.67 7.18
N PHE A 43 18.54 16.60 7.56
CA PHE A 43 18.51 16.07 8.92
C PHE A 43 19.10 17.04 9.94
N ASN A 44 20.13 17.81 9.56
CA ASN A 44 20.78 18.78 10.44
C ASN A 44 19.91 20.02 10.70
N ASP A 45 19.21 20.51 9.68
CA ASP A 45 18.56 21.82 9.74
C ASP A 45 17.05 21.76 10.01
N SER A 46 16.45 20.55 9.99
CA SER A 46 15.00 20.40 10.15
C SER A 46 14.62 19.89 11.54
N GLU A 47 13.52 20.41 12.11
CA GLU A 47 12.92 19.90 13.34
C GLU A 47 12.03 18.68 13.06
N MET A 48 11.48 18.59 11.86
CA MET A 48 10.61 17.50 11.41
C MET A 48 11.03 17.00 10.03
N ILE A 49 11.22 15.70 9.92
CA ILE A 49 11.48 14.98 8.68
C ILE A 49 10.19 14.33 8.20
N VAL A 50 9.81 14.62 6.95
CA VAL A 50 8.67 13.99 6.28
C VAL A 50 9.18 13.24 5.07
N LYS A 51 8.92 11.95 5.01
CA LYS A 51 9.30 11.10 3.85
C LYS A 51 8.18 10.09 3.55
N VAL A 52 8.38 9.25 2.55
CA VAL A 52 7.43 8.20 2.19
C VAL A 52 7.82 6.88 2.83
N LYS A 53 9.05 6.42 2.58
CA LYS A 53 9.59 5.15 3.07
C LYS A 53 10.34 5.33 4.39
N GLU A 54 10.47 4.22 5.11
CA GLU A 54 11.34 4.11 6.28
C GLU A 54 12.75 4.66 6.00
N PRO A 55 13.42 5.23 7.01
CA PRO A 55 14.78 5.71 6.84
C PRO A 55 15.75 4.55 6.60
N LEU A 56 16.73 4.77 5.75
CA LEU A 56 17.86 3.86 5.59
C LEU A 56 18.76 3.92 6.83
N MET A 57 19.56 2.88 7.09
CA MET A 57 20.41 2.84 8.29
C MET A 57 21.42 3.99 8.35
N ASN A 58 21.91 4.48 7.21
CA ASN A 58 22.74 5.69 7.16
C ASN A 58 21.96 6.97 7.49
N GLU A 59 20.65 7.02 7.17
CA GLU A 59 19.77 8.13 7.57
C GLU A 59 19.42 8.07 9.06
N VAL A 60 19.25 6.86 9.63
CA VAL A 60 19.04 6.68 11.07
C VAL A 60 20.18 7.32 11.88
N ALA A 61 21.42 7.18 11.40
CA ALA A 61 22.58 7.79 12.04
C ALA A 61 22.59 9.34 12.02
N MET A 62 21.79 9.97 11.17
CA MET A 62 21.64 11.42 11.05
C MET A 62 20.49 11.97 11.90
N ILE A 63 19.58 11.09 12.36
CA ILE A 63 18.40 11.51 13.13
C ILE A 63 18.86 12.02 14.51
N ARG A 64 18.35 13.19 14.90
CA ARG A 64 18.69 13.83 16.16
C ARG A 64 17.67 13.54 17.27
N GLU A 65 18.13 13.60 18.50
CA GLU A 65 17.24 13.56 19.67
C GLU A 65 16.12 14.61 19.55
N ASN A 66 14.88 14.20 19.89
CA ASN A 66 13.66 14.99 19.80
C ASN A 66 13.26 15.44 18.37
N GLN A 67 13.96 15.02 17.34
CA GLN A 67 13.55 15.27 15.96
C GLN A 67 12.32 14.43 15.60
N ILE A 68 11.34 15.03 14.95
CA ILE A 68 10.13 14.34 14.52
C ILE A 68 10.41 13.64 13.18
N LEU A 69 10.09 12.35 13.09
CA LEU A 69 10.08 11.58 11.85
C LEU A 69 8.65 11.14 11.58
N PHE A 70 8.07 11.60 10.46
CA PHE A 70 6.72 11.26 10.03
C PHE A 70 6.75 10.60 8.66
N THR A 71 6.55 9.28 8.61
CA THR A 71 6.72 8.43 7.42
C THR A 71 6.09 7.05 7.63
N TYR A 72 6.08 6.16 6.62
CA TYR A 72 5.93 4.72 6.85
C TYR A 72 7.17 4.17 7.55
N LEU A 73 7.01 3.30 8.53
CA LEU A 73 8.12 2.74 9.31
C LEU A 73 8.28 1.23 9.17
N HIS A 74 7.19 0.47 9.05
CA HIS A 74 7.17 -1.00 8.91
C HIS A 74 8.02 -1.74 9.97
N LEU A 75 8.02 -1.26 11.22
CA LEU A 75 8.93 -1.69 12.29
C LEU A 75 8.84 -3.17 12.64
N SER A 76 7.67 -3.80 12.50
CA SER A 76 7.47 -5.22 12.80
C SER A 76 8.37 -6.15 11.97
N ALA A 77 8.73 -5.72 10.76
CA ALA A 77 9.60 -6.47 9.85
C ALA A 77 11.07 -6.03 9.88
N ALA A 78 11.44 -5.02 10.69
CA ALA A 78 12.74 -4.36 10.66
C ALA A 78 13.34 -4.14 12.07
N PRO A 79 13.80 -5.20 12.77
CA PRO A 79 14.31 -5.10 14.15
C PRO A 79 15.50 -4.14 14.30
N GLU A 80 16.44 -4.13 13.35
CA GLU A 80 17.61 -3.25 13.39
C GLU A 80 17.21 -1.78 13.24
N LEU A 81 16.29 -1.47 12.33
CA LEU A 81 15.73 -0.14 12.18
C LEU A 81 15.01 0.30 13.45
N THR A 82 14.19 -0.59 14.03
CA THR A 82 13.48 -0.33 15.28
C THR A 82 14.44 0.05 16.39
N LYS A 83 15.50 -0.73 16.57
CA LYS A 83 16.54 -0.43 17.57
C LYS A 83 17.23 0.91 17.29
N GLY A 84 17.63 1.17 16.04
CA GLY A 84 18.28 2.43 15.69
C GLY A 84 17.41 3.66 15.97
N LEU A 85 16.10 3.57 15.69
CA LEU A 85 15.15 4.66 15.97
C LEU A 85 14.93 4.88 17.47
N ILE A 86 14.93 3.81 18.27
CA ILE A 86 14.88 3.93 19.74
C ILE A 86 16.15 4.59 20.26
N ASP A 87 17.31 4.12 19.84
CA ASP A 87 18.60 4.62 20.28
C ASP A 87 18.81 6.11 19.90
N SER A 88 18.19 6.58 18.82
CA SER A 88 18.24 7.99 18.40
C SER A 88 17.46 8.95 19.29
N ASN A 89 16.59 8.47 20.17
CA ASN A 89 15.68 9.29 20.99
C ASN A 89 14.79 10.23 20.17
N SER A 90 14.53 9.91 18.93
CA SER A 90 13.64 10.67 18.04
C SER A 90 12.16 10.36 18.30
N ILE A 91 11.31 11.21 17.77
CA ILE A 91 9.85 11.06 17.84
C ILE A 91 9.36 10.51 16.53
N CYS A 92 9.12 9.19 16.47
CA CYS A 92 8.72 8.52 15.24
C CYS A 92 7.20 8.31 15.21
N ILE A 93 6.56 8.87 14.20
CA ILE A 93 5.12 8.76 13.96
C ILE A 93 4.93 8.02 12.62
N ALA A 94 4.33 6.83 12.69
CA ALA A 94 4.14 5.97 11.53
C ALA A 94 2.81 6.28 10.84
N TYR A 95 2.84 6.43 9.51
CA TYR A 95 1.62 6.58 8.71
C TYR A 95 0.67 5.39 8.86
N GLU A 96 1.21 4.18 8.84
CA GLU A 96 0.44 2.94 8.81
C GLU A 96 -0.28 2.59 10.11
N THR A 97 0.02 3.27 11.21
CA THR A 97 -0.64 3.05 12.50
C THR A 97 -1.57 4.18 12.91
N VAL A 98 -1.57 5.31 12.20
CA VAL A 98 -2.60 6.35 12.39
C VAL A 98 -3.97 5.79 12.03
N SER A 99 -4.93 5.88 12.95
CA SER A 99 -6.30 5.40 12.73
C SER A 99 -7.31 6.53 12.61
N ASP A 100 -8.52 6.21 12.19
CA ASP A 100 -9.71 7.07 12.32
C ASP A 100 -10.63 6.55 13.43
N HIS A 101 -11.75 7.24 13.64
CA HIS A 101 -12.77 6.87 14.65
C HIS A 101 -13.44 5.51 14.40
N ASN A 102 -13.29 4.94 13.20
CA ASN A 102 -13.78 3.61 12.83
C ASN A 102 -12.65 2.56 12.84
N ASN A 103 -11.48 2.88 13.42
CA ASN A 103 -10.27 2.06 13.37
C ASN A 103 -9.76 1.74 11.95
N LYS A 104 -10.14 2.54 10.94
CA LYS A 104 -9.55 2.45 9.61
C LYS A 104 -8.22 3.18 9.60
N LEU A 105 -7.36 2.87 8.62
CA LEU A 105 -6.01 3.39 8.48
C LEU A 105 -5.96 4.43 7.34
N PRO A 106 -6.33 5.71 7.60
CA PRO A 106 -6.54 6.72 6.57
C PRO A 106 -5.27 7.06 5.79
N LEU A 107 -4.08 6.92 6.39
CA LEU A 107 -2.82 7.22 5.71
C LEU A 107 -2.27 6.02 4.93
N LEU A 108 -2.73 4.80 5.21
CA LEU A 108 -2.40 3.59 4.45
C LEU A 108 -3.37 3.38 3.27
N ALA A 109 -4.63 3.75 3.44
CA ALA A 109 -5.70 3.53 2.47
C ALA A 109 -5.39 4.02 1.04
N PRO A 110 -4.75 5.19 0.81
CA PRO A 110 -4.42 5.64 -0.55
C PRO A 110 -3.48 4.69 -1.29
N MET A 111 -2.47 4.15 -0.61
CA MET A 111 -1.54 3.21 -1.24
C MET A 111 -2.21 1.88 -1.54
N SER A 112 -3.06 1.41 -0.63
CA SER A 112 -3.91 0.22 -0.87
C SER A 112 -4.87 0.42 -2.05
N ALA A 113 -5.45 1.62 -2.18
CA ALA A 113 -6.32 1.95 -3.30
C ALA A 113 -5.56 1.97 -4.65
N VAL A 114 -4.38 2.58 -4.67
CA VAL A 114 -3.51 2.58 -5.87
C VAL A 114 -3.11 1.14 -6.23
N ALA A 115 -2.66 0.34 -5.26
CA ALA A 115 -2.27 -1.05 -5.49
C ALA A 115 -3.43 -1.90 -6.03
N GLY A 116 -4.64 -1.77 -5.46
CA GLY A 116 -5.83 -2.45 -5.94
C GLY A 116 -6.19 -2.10 -7.38
N ARG A 117 -6.10 -0.83 -7.76
CA ARG A 117 -6.34 -0.40 -9.16
C ARG A 117 -5.26 -0.91 -10.10
N MET A 118 -3.99 -0.82 -9.69
CA MET A 118 -2.87 -1.33 -10.48
C MET A 118 -2.91 -2.85 -10.67
N SER A 119 -3.46 -3.61 -9.71
CA SER A 119 -3.51 -5.07 -9.81
C SER A 119 -4.29 -5.54 -11.03
N ILE A 120 -5.38 -4.84 -11.38
CA ILE A 120 -6.16 -5.15 -12.58
C ILE A 120 -5.43 -4.70 -13.84
N GLN A 121 -4.80 -3.53 -13.83
CA GLN A 121 -4.02 -3.05 -14.98
C GLN A 121 -2.86 -4.01 -15.29
N ALA A 122 -2.08 -4.41 -14.27
CA ALA A 122 -0.97 -5.34 -14.40
C ALA A 122 -1.45 -6.75 -14.78
N GLY A 123 -2.55 -7.22 -14.16
CA GLY A 123 -3.15 -8.51 -14.45
C GLY A 123 -3.65 -8.61 -15.89
N ALA A 124 -4.41 -7.62 -16.34
CA ALA A 124 -4.92 -7.56 -17.71
C ALA A 124 -3.78 -7.56 -18.76
N TYR A 125 -2.71 -6.79 -18.49
CA TYR A 125 -1.52 -6.79 -19.35
C TYR A 125 -0.80 -8.14 -19.36
N SER A 126 -0.72 -8.81 -18.20
CA SER A 126 -0.06 -10.11 -18.07
C SER A 126 -0.85 -11.26 -18.70
N LEU A 127 -2.18 -11.09 -18.94
CA LEU A 127 -2.99 -12.04 -19.70
C LEU A 127 -2.69 -12.05 -21.19
N GLU A 128 -1.99 -11.05 -21.72
CA GLU A 128 -1.61 -11.01 -23.12
C GLU A 128 -0.62 -12.15 -23.48
N LYS A 129 -0.76 -12.73 -24.67
CA LYS A 129 0.00 -13.92 -25.09
C LYS A 129 1.51 -13.74 -25.03
N HIS A 130 2.01 -12.55 -25.41
CA HIS A 130 3.45 -12.26 -25.39
C HIS A 130 4.04 -12.08 -23.98
N LYS A 131 3.20 -12.02 -22.95
CA LYS A 131 3.59 -11.98 -21.52
C LYS A 131 3.53 -13.36 -20.84
N GLY A 132 3.22 -14.41 -21.59
CA GLY A 132 3.03 -15.76 -21.05
C GLY A 132 1.58 -16.05 -20.66
N GLY A 133 0.69 -15.06 -20.78
CA GLY A 133 -0.72 -15.22 -20.49
C GLY A 133 -1.48 -16.06 -21.52
N SER A 134 -2.75 -16.34 -21.22
CA SER A 134 -3.64 -17.14 -22.08
C SER A 134 -3.99 -16.47 -23.41
N GLY A 135 -3.74 -15.17 -23.56
CA GLY A 135 -4.16 -14.36 -24.71
C GLY A 135 -5.60 -13.87 -24.60
N LEU A 136 -6.12 -13.78 -23.36
CA LEU A 136 -7.48 -13.35 -23.07
C LEU A 136 -7.55 -11.83 -22.92
N LEU A 137 -8.56 -11.20 -23.55
CA LEU A 137 -8.93 -9.80 -23.30
C LEU A 137 -9.91 -9.77 -22.11
N LEU A 138 -9.53 -9.14 -21.02
CA LEU A 138 -10.25 -9.22 -19.75
C LEU A 138 -11.73 -8.77 -19.85
N GLY A 139 -12.01 -7.75 -20.66
CA GLY A 139 -13.38 -7.26 -20.87
C GLY A 139 -14.15 -8.02 -21.96
N GLY A 140 -13.57 -9.03 -22.58
CA GLY A 140 -14.18 -9.70 -23.73
C GLY A 140 -14.26 -8.81 -24.96
N ALA A 141 -15.12 -9.23 -25.92
CA ALA A 141 -15.41 -8.47 -27.17
C ALA A 141 -16.82 -8.85 -27.66
N PRO A 142 -17.40 -8.18 -28.65
CA PRO A 142 -18.66 -8.59 -29.24
C PRO A 142 -18.65 -10.07 -29.66
N GLY A 143 -19.51 -10.87 -29.03
CA GLY A 143 -19.56 -12.33 -29.22
C GLY A 143 -18.57 -13.15 -28.41
N VAL A 144 -17.72 -12.52 -27.60
CA VAL A 144 -16.75 -13.19 -26.72
C VAL A 144 -17.02 -12.82 -25.26
N GLN A 145 -17.10 -13.82 -24.39
CA GLN A 145 -17.33 -13.61 -22.96
C GLN A 145 -16.13 -12.90 -22.29
N PRO A 146 -16.37 -12.06 -21.29
CA PRO A 146 -15.29 -11.48 -20.49
C PRO A 146 -14.59 -12.53 -19.63
N GLY A 147 -13.39 -12.19 -19.17
CA GLY A 147 -12.63 -13.01 -18.22
C GLY A 147 -13.19 -12.98 -16.82
N ASN A 148 -12.92 -14.04 -16.06
CA ASN A 148 -13.29 -14.20 -14.65
C ASN A 148 -12.18 -13.62 -13.75
N VAL A 149 -12.50 -12.64 -12.93
CA VAL A 149 -11.61 -12.05 -11.93
C VAL A 149 -12.03 -12.51 -10.55
N LEU A 150 -11.15 -13.21 -9.85
CA LEU A 150 -11.34 -13.64 -8.46
C LEU A 150 -10.52 -12.76 -7.54
N ILE A 151 -11.18 -12.02 -6.64
CA ILE A 151 -10.54 -11.10 -5.69
C ILE A 151 -10.63 -11.71 -4.29
N LEU A 152 -9.48 -11.96 -3.67
CA LEU A 152 -9.38 -12.44 -2.29
C LEU A 152 -9.20 -11.25 -1.35
N GLY A 153 -10.18 -11.04 -0.47
CA GLY A 153 -10.27 -9.92 0.46
C GLY A 153 -11.03 -8.72 -0.10
N GLY A 154 -12.13 -8.36 0.55
CA GLY A 154 -12.99 -7.22 0.22
C GLY A 154 -12.54 -5.89 0.84
N GLY A 155 -11.31 -5.80 1.36
CA GLY A 155 -10.74 -4.57 1.93
C GLY A 155 -10.52 -3.46 0.91
N VAL A 156 -9.69 -2.46 1.25
CA VAL A 156 -9.41 -1.31 0.36
C VAL A 156 -8.81 -1.75 -0.96
N VAL A 157 -7.88 -2.72 -0.94
CA VAL A 157 -7.26 -3.29 -2.15
C VAL A 157 -8.33 -3.93 -3.03
N GLY A 158 -9.10 -4.87 -2.48
CA GLY A 158 -10.10 -5.64 -3.24
C GLY A 158 -11.22 -4.77 -3.79
N GLU A 159 -11.72 -3.81 -3.00
CA GLU A 159 -12.72 -2.85 -3.48
C GLU A 159 -12.21 -2.03 -4.67
N ASN A 160 -10.96 -1.54 -4.61
CA ASN A 160 -10.38 -0.77 -5.70
C ASN A 160 -10.02 -1.64 -6.92
N ALA A 161 -9.66 -2.89 -6.72
CA ALA A 161 -9.55 -3.87 -7.81
C ALA A 161 -10.92 -4.08 -8.49
N ALA A 162 -11.99 -4.29 -7.72
CA ALA A 162 -13.34 -4.46 -8.24
C ALA A 162 -13.82 -3.23 -9.04
N ILE A 163 -13.50 -2.01 -8.60
CA ILE A 163 -13.84 -0.78 -9.35
C ILE A 163 -13.26 -0.84 -10.77
N ILE A 164 -12.01 -1.24 -10.91
CA ILE A 164 -11.37 -1.28 -12.23
C ILE A 164 -11.84 -2.50 -13.03
N ALA A 165 -11.93 -3.68 -12.42
CA ALA A 165 -12.36 -4.90 -13.10
C ALA A 165 -13.79 -4.77 -13.65
N THR A 166 -14.73 -4.24 -12.86
CA THR A 166 -16.11 -3.97 -13.31
C THR A 166 -16.16 -2.88 -14.36
N GLY A 167 -15.29 -1.86 -14.27
CA GLY A 167 -15.12 -0.83 -15.30
C GLY A 167 -14.61 -1.39 -16.62
N MET A 168 -13.81 -2.44 -16.60
CA MET A 168 -13.36 -3.19 -17.78
C MET A 168 -14.38 -4.24 -18.25
N GLN A 169 -15.54 -4.33 -17.60
CA GLN A 169 -16.61 -5.29 -17.90
C GLN A 169 -16.23 -6.77 -17.66
N ALA A 170 -15.25 -7.04 -16.81
CA ALA A 170 -14.93 -8.39 -16.40
C ALA A 170 -16.04 -9.00 -15.51
N LYS A 171 -16.12 -10.32 -15.45
CA LYS A 171 -16.94 -11.01 -14.45
C LYS A 171 -16.17 -11.07 -13.14
N VAL A 172 -16.72 -10.47 -12.07
CA VAL A 172 -15.97 -10.22 -10.84
C VAL A 172 -16.57 -10.98 -9.66
N PHE A 173 -15.73 -11.78 -9.01
CA PHE A 173 -16.03 -12.49 -7.77
C PHE A 173 -15.18 -11.90 -6.64
N ILE A 174 -15.78 -11.60 -5.48
CA ILE A 174 -15.07 -11.09 -4.30
C ILE A 174 -15.29 -12.01 -3.13
N VAL A 175 -14.21 -12.56 -2.59
CA VAL A 175 -14.23 -13.43 -1.41
C VAL A 175 -13.84 -12.66 -0.17
N ASP A 176 -14.64 -12.67 0.87
CA ASP A 176 -14.31 -12.15 2.19
C ASP A 176 -14.93 -13.02 3.29
N LYS A 177 -14.37 -12.96 4.50
CA LYS A 177 -14.90 -13.62 5.69
C LYS A 177 -15.96 -12.80 6.41
N SER A 178 -16.09 -11.52 6.11
CA SER A 178 -17.02 -10.59 6.75
C SER A 178 -18.28 -10.44 5.92
N GLU A 179 -19.39 -11.01 6.41
CA GLU A 179 -20.70 -10.88 5.77
C GLU A 179 -21.11 -9.42 5.61
N LYS A 180 -20.93 -8.62 6.68
CA LYS A 180 -21.19 -7.17 6.63
C LYS A 180 -20.40 -6.48 5.51
N ARG A 181 -19.12 -6.87 5.32
CA ARG A 181 -18.31 -6.28 4.24
C ARG A 181 -18.80 -6.68 2.86
N LEU A 182 -19.24 -7.91 2.69
CA LEU A 182 -19.83 -8.40 1.44
C LEU A 182 -21.13 -7.66 1.11
N GLU A 183 -21.98 -7.41 2.13
CA GLU A 183 -23.21 -6.60 1.98
C GLU A 183 -22.90 -5.16 1.52
N GLU A 184 -21.91 -4.48 2.16
CA GLU A 184 -21.45 -3.14 1.76
C GLU A 184 -20.96 -3.12 0.31
N LEU A 185 -20.26 -4.16 -0.13
CA LEU A 185 -19.77 -4.28 -1.51
C LEU A 185 -20.92 -4.55 -2.48
N GLN A 186 -21.86 -5.42 -2.12
CA GLN A 186 -23.06 -5.68 -2.92
C GLN A 186 -23.92 -4.42 -3.10
N GLU A 187 -24.11 -3.64 -2.03
CA GLU A 187 -24.82 -2.36 -2.10
C GLU A 187 -24.11 -1.38 -3.05
N LYS A 188 -22.78 -1.34 -2.99
CA LYS A 188 -21.98 -0.43 -3.82
C LYS A 188 -21.95 -0.79 -5.31
N PHE A 189 -21.83 -2.07 -5.63
CA PHE A 189 -21.57 -2.54 -7.00
C PHE A 189 -22.82 -3.14 -7.68
N GLY A 190 -23.84 -3.51 -6.91
CA GLY A 190 -25.03 -4.19 -7.43
C GLY A 190 -24.65 -5.52 -8.10
N ASP A 191 -25.27 -5.81 -9.23
CA ASP A 191 -25.08 -7.05 -9.97
C ASP A 191 -23.76 -7.13 -10.77
N LYS A 192 -22.87 -6.13 -10.60
CA LYS A 192 -21.56 -6.13 -11.28
C LYS A 192 -20.52 -7.00 -10.61
N ILE A 193 -20.80 -7.46 -9.38
CA ILE A 193 -19.95 -8.39 -8.64
C ILE A 193 -20.79 -9.53 -8.07
N GLU A 194 -20.12 -10.66 -7.81
CA GLU A 194 -20.65 -11.77 -7.02
C GLU A 194 -19.87 -11.84 -5.71
N PRO A 195 -20.48 -11.42 -4.57
CA PRO A 195 -19.84 -11.51 -3.27
C PRO A 195 -19.92 -12.94 -2.75
N LEU A 196 -18.82 -13.46 -2.23
CA LEU A 196 -18.67 -14.85 -1.80
C LEU A 196 -18.13 -14.89 -0.37
N HIS A 197 -18.85 -15.55 0.55
CA HIS A 197 -18.37 -15.76 1.91
C HIS A 197 -17.39 -16.94 1.94
N SER A 198 -16.17 -16.71 2.46
CA SER A 198 -15.07 -17.69 2.42
C SER A 198 -15.44 -19.07 2.97
N ASP A 199 -16.25 -19.11 4.05
CA ASP A 199 -16.61 -20.36 4.74
C ASP A 199 -17.83 -21.05 4.10
N LYS A 200 -18.49 -20.42 3.13
CA LYS A 200 -19.71 -20.94 2.48
C LYS A 200 -19.45 -21.49 1.08
N ILE A 201 -18.22 -21.39 0.57
CA ILE A 201 -17.83 -21.81 -0.78
C ILE A 201 -16.72 -22.84 -0.78
N ASN A 202 -16.64 -23.63 -1.83
CA ASN A 202 -15.43 -24.35 -2.17
C ASN A 202 -14.56 -23.46 -3.08
N LEU A 203 -13.52 -22.88 -2.52
CA LEU A 203 -12.65 -21.92 -3.23
C LEU A 203 -12.01 -22.51 -4.49
N LYS A 204 -11.78 -23.84 -4.53
CA LYS A 204 -11.20 -24.53 -5.68
C LYS A 204 -12.06 -24.41 -6.94
N ASP A 205 -13.40 -24.42 -6.80
CA ASP A 205 -14.30 -24.32 -7.94
C ASP A 205 -14.14 -22.98 -8.67
N TYR A 206 -13.90 -21.90 -7.92
CA TYR A 206 -13.66 -20.58 -8.47
C TYR A 206 -12.24 -20.38 -9.01
N ILE A 207 -11.25 -21.03 -8.38
CA ILE A 207 -9.85 -20.97 -8.80
C ILE A 207 -9.67 -21.66 -10.16
N SER A 208 -10.28 -22.82 -10.37
CA SER A 208 -10.19 -23.54 -11.63
C SER A 208 -10.78 -22.77 -12.81
N GLU A 209 -11.73 -21.88 -12.54
CA GLU A 209 -12.42 -21.08 -13.56
C GLU A 209 -11.90 -19.66 -13.69
N CYS A 210 -11.02 -19.19 -12.78
CA CYS A 210 -10.53 -17.82 -12.85
C CYS A 210 -9.45 -17.64 -13.90
N ASP A 211 -9.48 -16.47 -14.55
CA ASP A 211 -8.46 -16.04 -15.52
C ASP A 211 -7.47 -15.07 -14.86
N LEU A 212 -7.95 -14.29 -13.87
CA LEU A 212 -7.14 -13.36 -13.08
C LEU A 212 -7.49 -13.44 -11.60
N LEU A 213 -6.52 -13.83 -10.77
CA LEU A 213 -6.64 -13.87 -9.32
C LEU A 213 -5.92 -12.66 -8.70
N ILE A 214 -6.61 -11.94 -7.80
CA ILE A 214 -6.06 -10.82 -7.04
C ILE A 214 -5.97 -11.19 -5.56
N GLY A 215 -4.74 -11.24 -5.03
CA GLY A 215 -4.47 -11.43 -3.61
C GLY A 215 -4.47 -10.09 -2.88
N GLY A 216 -5.61 -9.71 -2.26
CA GLY A 216 -5.79 -8.42 -1.57
C GLY A 216 -6.03 -8.55 -0.06
N VAL A 217 -5.65 -9.67 0.54
CA VAL A 217 -5.83 -9.92 1.98
C VAL A 217 -4.74 -9.19 2.77
N LEU A 218 -5.17 -8.39 3.73
CA LEU A 218 -4.30 -7.67 4.65
C LEU A 218 -4.66 -8.04 6.08
N VAL A 219 -3.65 -8.44 6.86
CA VAL A 219 -3.78 -8.63 8.30
C VAL A 219 -2.88 -7.58 8.97
N PRO A 220 -3.45 -6.59 9.68
CA PRO A 220 -2.66 -5.54 10.32
C PRO A 220 -1.61 -6.12 11.27
N GLY A 221 -0.35 -5.72 11.11
CA GLY A 221 0.75 -6.10 12.01
C GLY A 221 1.24 -7.55 11.90
N SER A 222 0.76 -8.36 10.94
CA SER A 222 1.19 -9.74 10.75
C SER A 222 1.35 -10.13 9.28
N ASN A 223 1.95 -11.29 9.03
CA ASN A 223 2.04 -11.85 7.70
C ASN A 223 0.66 -12.21 7.15
N ALA A 224 0.48 -12.09 5.84
CA ALA A 224 -0.71 -12.55 5.16
C ALA A 224 -0.83 -14.09 5.28
N PRO A 225 -2.04 -14.63 5.54
CA PRO A 225 -2.24 -16.07 5.56
C PRO A 225 -2.08 -16.65 4.14
N LYS A 226 -1.50 -17.84 4.03
CA LYS A 226 -1.41 -18.56 2.76
C LYS A 226 -2.76 -19.20 2.43
N ILE A 227 -3.56 -18.52 1.62
CA ILE A 227 -4.91 -18.94 1.23
C ILE A 227 -4.88 -19.86 0.02
N ILE A 228 -4.01 -19.56 -0.96
CA ILE A 228 -3.87 -20.33 -2.19
C ILE A 228 -2.66 -21.26 -2.07
N THR A 229 -2.94 -22.55 -2.07
CA THR A 229 -1.91 -23.59 -2.01
C THR A 229 -1.32 -23.89 -3.38
N LYS A 230 -0.13 -24.51 -3.39
CA LYS A 230 0.52 -24.95 -4.63
C LYS A 230 -0.36 -25.92 -5.43
N ASP A 231 -1.13 -26.78 -4.77
CA ASP A 231 -2.00 -27.74 -5.48
C ASP A 231 -3.21 -27.03 -6.13
N MET A 232 -3.73 -25.95 -5.52
CA MET A 232 -4.77 -25.14 -6.16
C MET A 232 -4.26 -24.46 -7.43
N ILE A 233 -2.99 -24.07 -7.49
CA ILE A 233 -2.40 -23.42 -8.67
C ILE A 233 -2.36 -24.36 -9.85
N LYS A 234 -2.09 -25.66 -9.63
CA LYS A 234 -2.11 -26.67 -10.68
C LYS A 234 -3.50 -26.88 -11.31
N GLU A 235 -4.56 -26.50 -10.59
CA GLU A 235 -5.94 -26.57 -11.08
C GLU A 235 -6.34 -25.31 -11.88
N MET A 236 -5.53 -24.26 -11.86
CA MET A 236 -5.79 -23.03 -12.63
C MET A 236 -5.60 -23.26 -14.14
N LYS A 237 -6.31 -22.45 -14.92
CA LYS A 237 -6.16 -22.47 -16.39
C LYS A 237 -4.72 -22.09 -16.80
N SER A 238 -4.15 -22.83 -17.77
CA SER A 238 -2.86 -22.45 -18.33
C SER A 238 -2.88 -21.02 -18.90
N GLY A 239 -1.90 -20.20 -18.52
CA GLY A 239 -1.80 -18.81 -18.88
C GLY A 239 -2.71 -17.87 -18.09
N SER A 240 -3.40 -18.36 -17.03
CA SER A 240 -4.04 -17.47 -16.07
C SER A 240 -3.00 -16.67 -15.28
N VAL A 241 -3.45 -15.60 -14.61
CA VAL A 241 -2.57 -14.65 -13.95
C VAL A 241 -2.93 -14.53 -12.47
N ILE A 242 -1.93 -14.51 -11.61
CA ILE A 242 -2.03 -14.15 -10.20
C ILE A 242 -1.32 -12.82 -9.99
N VAL A 243 -2.03 -11.85 -9.39
CA VAL A 243 -1.43 -10.61 -8.86
C VAL A 243 -1.55 -10.64 -7.34
N ASP A 244 -0.45 -10.93 -6.66
CA ASP A 244 -0.42 -10.99 -5.20
C ASP A 244 -0.02 -9.63 -4.61
N VAL A 245 -1.02 -8.79 -4.33
CA VAL A 245 -0.81 -7.47 -3.71
C VAL A 245 -0.38 -7.60 -2.26
N ALA A 246 -0.71 -8.71 -1.60
CA ALA A 246 -0.30 -9.00 -0.22
C ALA A 246 1.19 -9.34 -0.10
N ILE A 247 1.96 -9.31 -1.19
CA ILE A 247 3.38 -9.71 -1.23
C ILE A 247 4.25 -8.95 -0.23
N ASP A 248 3.95 -7.67 0.03
CA ASP A 248 4.66 -6.86 1.03
C ASP A 248 4.54 -7.44 2.47
N GLN A 249 3.54 -8.29 2.70
CA GLN A 249 3.32 -9.05 3.95
C GLN A 249 3.54 -10.55 3.76
N GLY A 250 4.43 -10.95 2.87
CA GLY A 250 4.76 -12.33 2.59
C GLY A 250 3.87 -13.02 1.55
N GLY A 251 2.82 -12.37 1.06
CA GLY A 251 1.89 -12.88 0.06
C GLY A 251 0.87 -13.88 0.58
N CYS A 252 -0.30 -13.94 -0.04
CA CYS A 252 -1.38 -14.88 0.30
C CYS A 252 -1.39 -16.16 -0.54
N VAL A 253 -0.43 -16.31 -1.45
CA VAL A 253 -0.24 -17.48 -2.31
C VAL A 253 1.05 -18.19 -1.94
N GLU A 254 1.04 -19.52 -1.83
CA GLU A 254 2.23 -20.29 -1.40
C GLU A 254 3.42 -20.12 -2.33
N THR A 255 3.18 -20.01 -3.64
CA THR A 255 4.23 -19.84 -4.66
C THR A 255 4.67 -18.40 -4.87
N SER A 256 4.05 -17.42 -4.17
CA SER A 256 4.41 -16.01 -4.31
C SER A 256 5.82 -15.73 -3.81
N LYS A 257 6.60 -15.03 -4.65
CA LYS A 257 7.94 -14.54 -4.35
C LYS A 257 8.01 -13.07 -4.76
N PRO A 258 8.60 -12.19 -3.94
CA PRO A 258 8.73 -10.78 -4.29
C PRO A 258 9.45 -10.59 -5.63
N THR A 259 8.91 -9.71 -6.46
CA THR A 259 9.49 -9.29 -7.73
C THR A 259 9.69 -7.76 -7.75
N THR A 260 10.27 -7.25 -8.82
CA THR A 260 10.54 -5.82 -8.99
C THR A 260 9.81 -5.28 -10.21
N HIS A 261 9.68 -3.95 -10.30
CA HIS A 261 9.09 -3.31 -11.49
C HIS A 261 9.87 -3.59 -12.78
N ALA A 262 11.18 -3.85 -12.69
CA ALA A 262 12.01 -4.19 -13.86
C ALA A 262 11.77 -5.63 -14.36
N ASN A 263 11.55 -6.56 -13.42
CA ASN A 263 11.28 -7.97 -13.71
C ASN A 263 10.02 -8.40 -12.92
N PRO A 264 8.81 -8.02 -13.41
CA PRO A 264 7.61 -8.05 -12.58
C PRO A 264 6.97 -9.45 -12.46
N THR A 265 7.26 -10.36 -13.37
CA THR A 265 6.56 -11.64 -13.46
C THR A 265 7.49 -12.84 -13.52
N TYR A 266 6.97 -13.99 -13.11
CA TYR A 266 7.53 -15.33 -13.34
C TYR A 266 6.38 -16.33 -13.52
N VAL A 267 6.68 -17.55 -13.95
CA VAL A 267 5.68 -18.59 -14.22
C VAL A 267 5.90 -19.77 -13.29
N VAL A 268 4.82 -20.29 -12.70
CA VAL A 268 4.79 -21.56 -11.94
C VAL A 268 3.56 -22.35 -12.40
N ASP A 269 3.75 -23.60 -12.76
CA ASP A 269 2.68 -24.51 -13.22
C ASP A 269 1.78 -23.83 -14.30
N ASP A 270 2.41 -23.22 -15.31
CA ASP A 270 1.78 -22.46 -16.41
C ASP A 270 0.93 -21.25 -15.98
N VAL A 271 1.02 -20.80 -14.74
CA VAL A 271 0.34 -19.62 -14.21
C VAL A 271 1.34 -18.47 -14.04
N VAL A 272 1.02 -17.31 -14.61
CA VAL A 272 1.84 -16.11 -14.51
C VAL A 272 1.65 -15.46 -13.13
N HIS A 273 2.75 -15.22 -12.42
CA HIS A 273 2.75 -14.56 -11.11
C HIS A 273 3.31 -13.15 -11.25
N TYR A 274 2.52 -12.14 -10.87
CA TYR A 274 2.94 -10.75 -10.71
C TYR A 274 2.94 -10.44 -9.21
N CYS A 275 4.13 -10.32 -8.62
CA CYS A 275 4.32 -10.17 -7.17
C CYS A 275 5.25 -8.98 -6.85
N VAL A 276 5.05 -7.86 -7.54
CA VAL A 276 5.91 -6.67 -7.37
C VAL A 276 5.69 -6.06 -6.00
N ALA A 277 6.75 -6.04 -5.19
CA ALA A 277 6.74 -5.33 -3.92
C ALA A 277 6.59 -3.82 -4.15
N ASN A 278 5.81 -3.16 -3.29
CA ASN A 278 5.50 -1.74 -3.42
C ASN A 278 4.93 -1.37 -4.81
N MET A 279 3.89 -2.05 -5.22
CA MET A 279 3.19 -1.76 -6.49
C MET A 279 2.94 -0.27 -6.75
N PRO A 280 2.49 0.55 -5.75
CA PRO A 280 2.27 1.99 -5.94
C PRO A 280 3.48 2.77 -6.43
N GLY A 281 4.70 2.25 -6.22
CA GLY A 281 5.94 2.83 -6.74
C GLY A 281 6.04 2.86 -8.27
N GLY A 282 5.26 2.02 -8.97
CA GLY A 282 5.17 2.03 -10.43
C GLY A 282 4.39 3.20 -11.02
N VAL A 283 3.60 3.91 -10.20
CA VAL A 283 2.83 5.09 -10.60
C VAL A 283 3.10 6.26 -9.63
N PRO A 284 4.37 6.72 -9.53
CA PRO A 284 4.81 7.60 -8.46
C PRO A 284 4.07 8.94 -8.43
N ARG A 285 3.67 9.50 -9.59
CA ARG A 285 2.90 10.74 -9.63
C ARG A 285 1.54 10.60 -8.94
N THR A 286 0.78 9.55 -9.27
CA THR A 286 -0.54 9.27 -8.66
C THR A 286 -0.37 8.99 -7.18
N SER A 287 0.60 8.15 -6.81
CA SER A 287 0.86 7.77 -5.43
C SER A 287 1.25 8.95 -4.56
N THR A 288 2.12 9.84 -5.05
CA THR A 288 2.54 11.05 -4.35
C THR A 288 1.36 11.99 -4.10
N LEU A 289 0.54 12.25 -5.12
CA LEU A 289 -0.63 13.13 -4.98
C LEU A 289 -1.65 12.53 -4.01
N ALA A 290 -1.94 11.22 -4.11
CA ALA A 290 -2.87 10.54 -3.23
C ALA A 290 -2.41 10.54 -1.77
N LEU A 291 -1.13 10.24 -1.51
CA LEU A 291 -0.55 10.26 -0.18
C LEU A 291 -0.53 11.67 0.40
N ASN A 292 -0.06 12.65 -0.38
CA ASN A 292 0.00 14.05 0.05
C ASN A 292 -1.39 14.60 0.45
N ALA A 293 -2.44 14.22 -0.27
CA ALA A 293 -3.79 14.67 0.04
C ALA A 293 -4.27 14.29 1.45
N VAL A 294 -3.85 13.12 1.94
CA VAL A 294 -4.25 12.63 3.26
C VAL A 294 -3.23 12.96 4.36
N THR A 295 -1.94 13.10 4.04
CA THR A 295 -0.88 13.38 5.03
C THR A 295 -0.77 14.87 5.37
N LEU A 296 -1.08 15.76 4.43
CA LEU A 296 -0.92 17.20 4.61
C LEU A 296 -1.61 17.75 5.88
N PRO A 297 -2.86 17.40 6.23
CA PRO A 297 -3.49 17.91 7.46
C PRO A 297 -2.72 17.52 8.73
N PHE A 298 -2.15 16.31 8.78
CA PHE A 298 -1.35 15.84 9.91
C PHE A 298 0.00 16.54 9.99
N ILE A 299 0.65 16.75 8.84
CA ILE A 299 1.91 17.51 8.75
C ILE A 299 1.70 18.94 9.24
N GLN A 300 0.62 19.61 8.82
CA GLN A 300 0.28 20.95 9.28
C GLN A 300 0.03 20.99 10.80
N LYS A 301 -0.66 19.98 11.34
CA LYS A 301 -0.95 19.86 12.77
C LYS A 301 0.35 19.69 13.57
N LEU A 302 1.26 18.83 13.12
CA LEU A 302 2.57 18.65 13.75
C LEU A 302 3.43 19.89 13.67
N ALA A 303 3.51 20.53 12.50
CA ALA A 303 4.32 21.71 12.28
C ALA A 303 3.85 22.92 13.10
N SER A 304 2.53 23.10 13.24
CA SER A 304 1.96 24.27 13.94
C SER A 304 1.88 24.12 15.45
N ASN A 305 1.64 22.90 15.96
CA ASN A 305 1.35 22.67 17.39
C ASN A 305 2.47 21.91 18.12
N GLY A 306 3.45 21.37 17.37
CA GLY A 306 4.39 20.39 17.90
C GLY A 306 3.71 19.03 18.16
N PHE A 307 4.51 17.97 18.37
CA PHE A 307 3.97 16.62 18.48
C PHE A 307 3.11 16.40 19.73
N LYS A 308 3.49 17.01 20.87
CA LYS A 308 2.76 16.80 22.15
C LYS A 308 1.30 17.26 22.06
N ASP A 309 1.08 18.49 21.60
CA ASP A 309 -0.27 19.04 21.50
C ASP A 309 -1.04 18.45 20.32
N ALA A 310 -0.36 18.13 19.21
CA ALA A 310 -0.97 17.49 18.07
C ALA A 310 -1.53 16.09 18.39
N LEU A 311 -0.83 15.32 19.22
CA LEU A 311 -1.22 13.95 19.58
C LEU A 311 -2.13 13.89 20.81
N LYS A 312 -1.90 14.74 21.82
CA LYS A 312 -2.67 14.72 23.08
C LYS A 312 -4.17 14.84 22.88
N ASN A 313 -4.58 15.65 21.92
CA ASN A 313 -5.99 15.95 21.65
C ASN A 313 -6.61 15.07 20.56
N ASP A 314 -5.86 14.11 20.04
CA ASP A 314 -6.29 13.23 18.95
C ASP A 314 -5.77 11.82 19.20
N LYS A 315 -6.61 10.99 19.87
CA LYS A 315 -6.27 9.60 20.19
C LYS A 315 -5.98 8.76 18.95
N ASN A 316 -6.63 9.05 17.84
CA ASN A 316 -6.45 8.33 16.59
C ASN A 316 -5.10 8.66 15.96
N PHE A 317 -4.70 9.92 16.02
CA PHE A 317 -3.37 10.33 15.60
C PHE A 317 -2.28 9.82 16.56
N MET A 318 -2.57 9.74 17.86
CA MET A 318 -1.67 9.16 18.87
C MET A 318 -1.29 7.71 18.55
N ASN A 319 -2.17 6.93 17.92
CA ASN A 319 -1.87 5.57 17.48
C ASN A 319 -0.71 5.52 16.46
N GLY A 320 -0.40 6.64 15.81
CA GLY A 320 0.77 6.79 14.94
C GLY A 320 2.10 6.85 15.69
N LEU A 321 2.11 7.20 16.99
CA LEU A 321 3.35 7.33 17.76
C LEU A 321 3.95 5.96 18.06
N ASN A 322 5.10 5.66 17.45
CA ASN A 322 5.79 4.37 17.58
C ASN A 322 6.99 4.39 18.52
N THR A 323 7.80 5.48 18.49
CA THR A 323 8.91 5.67 19.43
C THR A 323 8.91 7.10 19.95
N VAL A 324 9.25 7.27 21.21
CA VAL A 324 9.46 8.57 21.87
C VAL A 324 10.42 8.39 23.06
N SER A 325 11.49 9.16 23.13
CA SER A 325 12.43 9.28 24.26
C SER A 325 12.51 8.04 25.18
N TYR A 326 13.20 6.99 24.78
CA TYR A 326 13.42 5.73 25.53
C TYR A 326 12.18 4.87 25.81
N THR A 327 11.02 5.21 25.35
CA THR A 327 9.79 4.44 25.58
C THR A 327 9.34 3.76 24.30
N HIS A 328 9.32 2.42 24.30
CA HIS A 328 8.52 1.63 23.39
C HIS A 328 7.05 1.85 23.77
N LEU A 329 6.29 2.44 22.88
CA LEU A 329 4.88 2.14 22.84
C LEU A 329 4.80 0.75 22.19
N THR A 330 4.48 -0.26 23.02
CA THR A 330 4.32 -1.64 22.56
C THR A 330 3.46 -1.64 21.31
N LEU A 331 4.01 -2.22 20.23
CA LEU A 331 3.20 -2.65 19.09
C LEU A 331 2.00 -3.42 19.66
N PRO A 332 0.78 -3.25 19.15
CA PRO A 332 -0.33 -4.08 19.57
C PRO A 332 0.09 -5.54 19.37
N THR A 333 0.49 -6.18 20.45
CA THR A 333 0.62 -7.64 20.49
C THR A 333 -0.78 -8.15 20.25
N ASN A 334 -0.97 -8.93 19.19
CA ASN A 334 -2.20 -9.67 19.00
C ASN A 334 -2.57 -10.33 20.34
N PRO A 335 -3.78 -10.17 20.85
CA PRO A 335 -4.27 -11.10 21.86
C PRO A 335 -4.32 -12.47 21.22
N GLU A 336 -3.68 -13.42 21.87
CA GLU A 336 -3.76 -14.85 21.53
C GLU A 336 -5.21 -15.33 21.44
#